data_a3a4770e82bcb003a56224607cbda746
#
_entry.id   a3a4770e82bcb003a56224607cbda746
#
_cell.length_a   1.000
_cell.length_b   1.000
_cell.length_c   1.000
_cell.angle_alpha   90.00
_cell.angle_beta   90.00
_cell.angle_gamma   90.00
#
_symmetry.space_group_name_H-M   'P 1'
#
loop_
_entity.id
_entity.type
_entity.pdbx_description
1 polymer ?
#
loop_
_entity_poly.entity_id
_entity_poly.type
_entity_poly.pdbx_seq_one_letter_code
_entity_poly.pdbx_strand_id
1 'polypeptide(L)'
;DPERFYAVAKPYLKKAVQNPAIDLKLIAPLVQPRCDTFADIAPQVDFFDALPDYSTELYVHKKMKTTEENSLEALGETIPVLESLESWTYEAIHDALIGLAEKLALKNGRIMWPVRTALSGKAVTPGGAVELCQILGRAETLRRLKIGMDKLSR
;
A
#
# COMPACT_ATOMS: atom_id res chain seq x y z
N ASP A 1 -13.08 19.72 7.14
CA ASP A 1 -12.88 19.14 8.46
C ASP A 1 -12.82 17.62 8.38
N PRO A 2 -11.67 17.01 8.72
CA PRO A 2 -11.48 15.55 8.61
C PRO A 2 -12.46 14.73 9.46
N GLU A 3 -12.78 15.16 10.66
CA GLU A 3 -13.70 14.44 11.54
C GLU A 3 -15.12 14.48 10.99
N ARG A 4 -15.52 15.61 10.45
CA ARG A 4 -16.84 15.76 9.83
C ARG A 4 -16.94 14.92 8.56
N PHE A 5 -15.89 14.91 7.74
CA PHE A 5 -15.84 14.07 6.55
C PHE A 5 -15.97 12.60 6.93
N TYR A 6 -15.21 12.15 7.93
CA TYR A 6 -15.29 10.77 8.40
C TYR A 6 -16.70 10.39 8.85
N ALA A 7 -17.33 11.25 9.63
CA ALA A 7 -18.68 10.98 10.15
C ALA A 7 -19.68 10.77 9.01
N VAL A 8 -19.59 11.57 7.95
CA VAL A 8 -20.49 11.46 6.79
C VAL A 8 -20.09 10.32 5.87
N ALA A 9 -18.80 10.09 5.68
CA ALA A 9 -18.29 9.05 4.78
C ALA A 9 -18.36 7.64 5.37
N LYS A 10 -18.44 7.51 6.69
CA LYS A 10 -18.39 6.22 7.40
C LYS A 10 -19.33 5.16 6.84
N PRO A 11 -20.61 5.43 6.55
CA PRO A 11 -21.49 4.40 5.98
C PRO A 11 -20.99 3.88 4.62
N TYR A 12 -20.44 4.76 3.80
CA TYR A 12 -19.90 4.40 2.48
C TYR A 12 -18.61 3.59 2.63
N LEU A 13 -17.75 3.96 3.58
CA LEU A 13 -16.53 3.21 3.88
C LEU A 13 -16.84 1.83 4.42
N LYS A 14 -17.80 1.70 5.34
CA LYS A 14 -18.22 0.41 5.89
C LYS A 14 -18.76 -0.53 4.84
N LYS A 15 -19.47 0.01 3.86
CA LYS A 15 -20.02 -0.79 2.76
C LYS A 15 -18.91 -1.26 1.81
N ALA A 16 -17.92 -0.40 1.56
CA ALA A 16 -16.84 -0.65 0.62
C ALA A 16 -15.73 -1.52 1.22
N VAL A 17 -15.45 -1.38 2.53
CA VAL A 17 -14.42 -2.13 3.25
C VAL A 17 -15.09 -2.84 4.40
N GLN A 18 -15.29 -4.14 4.25
CA GLN A 18 -16.05 -4.96 5.20
C GLN A 18 -15.18 -5.71 6.20
N ASN A 19 -13.87 -5.76 5.97
CA ASN A 19 -12.94 -6.41 6.90
C ASN A 19 -12.91 -5.64 8.22
N PRO A 20 -13.37 -6.22 9.33
CA PRO A 20 -13.44 -5.51 10.62
C PRO A 20 -12.06 -5.17 11.20
N ALA A 21 -11.00 -5.80 10.73
CA ALA A 21 -9.64 -5.49 11.18
C ALA A 21 -9.12 -4.17 10.61
N ILE A 22 -9.75 -3.63 9.55
CA ILE A 22 -9.33 -2.39 8.91
C ILE A 22 -9.91 -1.20 9.68
N ASP A 23 -9.02 -0.28 10.09
CA ASP A 23 -9.45 0.97 10.73
C ASP A 23 -9.84 2.00 9.66
N LEU A 24 -11.14 2.21 9.52
CA LEU A 24 -11.68 3.13 8.53
C LEU A 24 -11.25 4.59 8.75
N LYS A 25 -10.89 4.94 9.99
CA LYS A 25 -10.38 6.29 10.29
C LYS A 25 -9.05 6.57 9.61
N LEU A 26 -8.26 5.53 9.35
CA LEU A 26 -7.00 5.69 8.63
C LEU A 26 -7.22 5.90 7.13
N ILE A 27 -8.30 5.35 6.58
CA ILE A 27 -8.63 5.47 5.16
C ILE A 27 -9.25 6.84 4.84
N ALA A 28 -10.13 7.34 5.69
CA ALA A 28 -10.91 8.53 5.41
C ALA A 28 -10.09 9.75 4.95
N PRO A 29 -9.00 10.15 5.64
CA PRO A 29 -8.22 11.30 5.19
C PRO A 29 -7.51 11.07 3.86
N LEU A 30 -7.27 9.83 3.47
CA LEU A 30 -6.61 9.51 2.21
C LEU A 30 -7.55 9.65 1.02
N VAL A 31 -8.84 9.37 1.20
CA VAL A 31 -9.82 9.47 0.12
C VAL A 31 -10.49 10.84 0.04
N GLN A 32 -10.51 11.60 1.12
CA GLN A 32 -11.18 12.90 1.16
C GLN A 32 -10.79 13.83 0.00
N PRO A 33 -9.49 14.04 -0.30
CA PRO A 33 -9.10 14.93 -1.39
C PRO A 33 -9.32 14.33 -2.78
N ARG A 34 -9.71 13.06 -2.88
CA ARG A 34 -9.81 12.32 -4.13
C ARG A 34 -11.25 12.00 -4.51
N CYS A 35 -12.21 12.43 -3.72
CA CYS A 35 -13.63 12.14 -3.93
C CYS A 35 -14.42 13.42 -4.14
N ASP A 36 -15.09 13.52 -5.27
CA ASP A 36 -16.07 14.58 -5.53
C ASP A 36 -17.43 14.18 -4.96
N THR A 37 -17.73 12.88 -4.99
CA THR A 37 -18.95 12.31 -4.42
C THR A 37 -18.61 11.10 -3.56
N PHE A 38 -19.54 10.70 -2.68
CA PHE A 38 -19.34 9.49 -1.86
C PHE A 38 -19.33 8.20 -2.69
N ALA A 39 -19.93 8.22 -3.88
CA ALA A 39 -19.87 7.08 -4.78
C ALA A 39 -18.46 6.80 -5.30
N ASP A 40 -17.59 7.81 -5.26
CA ASP A 40 -16.18 7.67 -5.70
C ASP A 40 -15.33 6.87 -4.72
N ILE A 41 -15.82 6.60 -3.52
CA ILE A 41 -15.05 5.93 -2.46
C ILE A 41 -14.78 4.46 -2.78
N ALA A 42 -15.84 3.71 -3.10
CA ALA A 42 -15.75 2.25 -3.23
C ALA A 42 -14.66 1.77 -4.20
N PRO A 43 -14.55 2.30 -5.44
CA PRO A 43 -13.53 1.80 -6.36
C PRO A 43 -12.11 2.14 -5.95
N GLN A 44 -11.92 3.11 -5.05
CA GLN A 44 -10.58 3.48 -4.58
C GLN A 44 -10.09 2.64 -3.40
N VAL A 45 -11.01 1.97 -2.68
CA VAL A 45 -10.68 1.29 -1.42
C VAL A 45 -11.01 -0.21 -1.43
N ASP A 46 -11.52 -0.73 -2.52
CA ASP A 46 -11.93 -2.13 -2.63
C ASP A 46 -10.78 -3.11 -2.39
N PHE A 47 -9.56 -2.72 -2.74
CA PHE A 47 -8.38 -3.57 -2.57
C PHE A 47 -8.01 -3.82 -1.10
N PHE A 48 -8.51 -3.02 -0.15
CA PHE A 48 -8.24 -3.28 1.26
C PHE A 48 -8.89 -4.58 1.73
N ASP A 49 -10.07 -4.92 1.20
CA ASP A 49 -10.74 -6.19 1.54
C ASP A 49 -10.12 -7.38 0.82
N ALA A 50 -9.77 -7.22 -0.45
CA ALA A 50 -9.20 -8.31 -1.25
C ALA A 50 -8.25 -7.75 -2.29
N LEU A 51 -7.05 -8.32 -2.33
CA LEU A 51 -6.08 -7.97 -3.36
C LEU A 51 -6.62 -8.41 -4.72
N PRO A 52 -6.81 -7.49 -5.67
CA PRO A 52 -7.25 -7.89 -7.01
C PRO A 52 -6.15 -8.67 -7.73
N ASP A 53 -6.52 -9.49 -8.71
CA ASP A 53 -5.52 -9.98 -9.65
C ASP A 53 -5.04 -8.80 -10.50
N TYR A 54 -3.74 -8.77 -10.78
CA TYR A 54 -3.14 -7.66 -11.51
C TYR A 54 -1.97 -8.13 -12.37
N SER A 55 -1.67 -7.34 -13.39
CA SER A 55 -0.53 -7.59 -14.27
C SER A 55 0.77 -7.09 -13.63
N THR A 56 1.84 -7.84 -13.79
CA THR A 56 3.18 -7.42 -13.33
C THR A 56 3.69 -6.16 -14.07
N GLU A 57 3.04 -5.77 -15.15
CA GLU A 57 3.34 -4.52 -15.84
C GLU A 57 3.15 -3.31 -14.92
N LEU A 58 2.28 -3.40 -13.90
CA LEU A 58 2.08 -2.33 -12.93
C LEU A 58 3.36 -1.98 -12.15
N TYR A 59 4.29 -2.90 -12.03
CA TYR A 59 5.57 -2.64 -11.36
C TYR A 59 6.48 -1.72 -12.17
N VAL A 60 6.27 -1.66 -13.49
CA VAL A 60 7.11 -0.85 -14.37
C VAL A 60 6.66 0.60 -14.33
N HIS A 61 7.55 1.49 -13.90
CA HIS A 61 7.30 2.92 -13.85
C HIS A 61 8.55 3.68 -14.29
N LYS A 62 8.44 4.36 -15.40
CA LYS A 62 9.58 5.03 -16.02
C LYS A 62 10.21 6.09 -15.10
N LYS A 63 9.39 6.92 -14.49
CA LYS A 63 9.84 7.99 -13.61
C LYS A 63 10.52 7.46 -12.35
N MET A 64 9.99 6.39 -11.76
CA MET A 64 10.56 5.76 -10.58
C MET A 64 11.73 4.84 -10.93
N LYS A 65 11.94 4.59 -12.21
CA LYS A 65 13.00 3.70 -12.73
C LYS A 65 12.85 2.26 -12.24
N THR A 66 11.62 1.82 -12.07
CA THR A 66 11.32 0.44 -11.67
C THR A 66 11.05 -0.43 -12.88
N THR A 67 11.48 -1.68 -12.79
CA THR A 67 11.24 -2.75 -13.76
C THR A 67 10.66 -3.94 -12.99
N GLU A 68 10.21 -4.96 -13.71
CA GLU A 68 9.77 -6.20 -13.05
C GLU A 68 10.94 -6.84 -12.29
N GLU A 69 12.12 -6.86 -12.90
CA GLU A 69 13.31 -7.47 -12.30
C GLU A 69 13.74 -6.75 -11.00
N ASN A 70 13.91 -5.43 -11.05
CA ASN A 70 14.35 -4.72 -9.86
C ASN A 70 13.25 -4.57 -8.81
N SER A 71 11.99 -4.71 -9.19
CA SER A 71 10.88 -4.78 -8.25
C SER A 71 10.90 -6.09 -7.46
N LEU A 72 11.21 -7.20 -8.11
CA LEU A 72 11.39 -8.48 -7.43
C LEU A 72 12.50 -8.38 -6.37
N GLU A 73 13.64 -7.80 -6.74
CA GLU A 73 14.74 -7.55 -5.81
C GLU A 73 14.31 -6.66 -4.64
N ALA A 74 13.60 -5.57 -4.94
CA ALA A 74 13.12 -4.64 -3.92
C ALA A 74 12.19 -5.32 -2.92
N LEU A 75 11.24 -6.13 -3.39
CA LEU A 75 10.34 -6.86 -2.49
C LEU A 75 11.10 -7.88 -1.64
N GLY A 76 12.08 -8.55 -2.23
CA GLY A 76 12.91 -9.51 -1.51
C GLY A 76 13.72 -8.89 -0.39
N GLU A 77 14.20 -7.66 -0.59
CA GLU A 77 14.92 -6.91 0.44
C GLU A 77 13.98 -6.31 1.48
N THR A 78 12.76 -5.94 1.09
CA THR A 78 11.78 -5.30 1.96
C THR A 78 11.20 -6.27 2.99
N ILE A 79 10.88 -7.49 2.57
CA ILE A 79 10.19 -8.46 3.44
C ILE A 79 10.92 -8.68 4.77
N PRO A 80 12.22 -9.04 4.80
CA PRO A 80 12.88 -9.26 6.09
C PRO A 80 12.96 -8.00 6.96
N VAL A 81 13.08 -6.85 6.35
CA VAL A 81 13.11 -5.58 7.08
C VAL A 81 11.78 -5.33 7.80
N LEU A 82 10.67 -5.53 7.11
CA LEU A 82 9.35 -5.35 7.72
C LEU A 82 9.01 -6.46 8.71
N GLU A 83 9.46 -7.69 8.45
CA GLU A 83 9.26 -8.81 9.39
C GLU A 83 9.93 -8.54 10.74
N SER A 84 11.06 -7.85 10.74
CA SER A 84 11.85 -7.61 11.94
C SER A 84 11.41 -6.40 12.76
N LEU A 85 10.45 -5.61 12.29
CA LEU A 85 10.01 -4.42 13.03
C LEU A 85 9.36 -4.81 14.36
N GLU A 86 9.79 -4.18 15.44
CA GLU A 86 9.22 -4.42 16.77
C GLU A 86 7.81 -3.84 16.89
N SER A 87 7.57 -2.69 16.25
CA SER A 87 6.26 -2.04 16.27
C SER A 87 5.79 -1.77 14.84
N TRP A 88 4.47 -1.79 14.64
CA TRP A 88 3.85 -1.56 13.33
C TRP A 88 3.15 -0.21 13.34
N THR A 89 3.95 0.85 13.30
CA THR A 89 3.47 2.24 13.28
C THR A 89 3.89 2.90 11.98
N TYR A 90 3.22 4.00 11.62
CA TYR A 90 3.59 4.76 10.44
C TYR A 90 5.09 5.10 10.46
N GLU A 91 5.56 5.66 11.57
CA GLU A 91 6.95 6.10 11.68
C GLU A 91 7.94 4.94 11.56
N ALA A 92 7.66 3.82 12.22
CA ALA A 92 8.54 2.65 12.15
C ALA A 92 8.63 2.08 10.73
N ILE A 93 7.50 1.98 10.05
CA ILE A 93 7.42 1.49 8.68
C ILE A 93 8.15 2.46 7.73
N HIS A 94 7.83 3.75 7.86
CA HIS A 94 8.46 4.80 7.06
C HIS A 94 9.98 4.75 7.19
N ASP A 95 10.49 4.78 8.42
CA ASP A 95 11.92 4.80 8.68
C ASP A 95 12.60 3.53 8.16
N ALA A 96 11.94 2.39 8.28
CA ALA A 96 12.48 1.13 7.78
C ALA A 96 12.62 1.13 6.25
N LEU A 97 11.62 1.63 5.53
CA LEU A 97 11.65 1.67 4.07
C LEU A 97 12.64 2.71 3.54
N ILE A 98 12.67 3.89 4.15
CA ILE A 98 13.64 4.94 3.80
C ILE A 98 15.07 4.45 4.11
N GLY A 99 15.27 3.85 5.28
CA GLY A 99 16.58 3.31 5.67
C GLY A 99 17.05 2.20 4.72
N LEU A 100 16.14 1.37 4.25
CA LEU A 100 16.47 0.33 3.27
C LEU A 100 16.94 0.95 1.94
N ALA A 101 16.22 1.95 1.44
CA ALA A 101 16.60 2.64 0.21
C ALA A 101 18.00 3.28 0.35
N GLU A 102 18.26 3.92 1.49
CA GLU A 102 19.60 4.50 1.77
C GLU A 102 20.68 3.43 1.79
N LYS A 103 20.43 2.33 2.48
CA LYS A 103 21.38 1.22 2.59
C LYS A 103 21.73 0.65 1.22
N LEU A 104 20.75 0.57 0.32
CA LEU A 104 20.94 0.03 -1.02
C LEU A 104 21.38 1.10 -2.03
N ALA A 105 21.55 2.35 -1.60
CA ALA A 105 21.90 3.50 -2.45
C ALA A 105 20.88 3.70 -3.57
N LEU A 106 19.59 3.54 -3.25
CA LEU A 106 18.48 3.70 -4.19
C LEU A 106 17.64 4.92 -3.84
N LYS A 107 16.99 5.50 -4.86
CA LYS A 107 15.93 6.48 -4.65
C LYS A 107 14.76 5.80 -3.97
N ASN A 108 14.01 6.56 -3.15
CA ASN A 108 12.88 6.02 -2.38
C ASN A 108 11.84 5.31 -3.26
N GLY A 109 11.57 5.84 -4.45
CA GLY A 109 10.60 5.24 -5.37
C GLY A 109 10.95 3.82 -5.81
N ARG A 110 12.25 3.46 -5.81
CA ARG A 110 12.69 2.11 -6.15
C ARG A 110 12.22 1.07 -5.14
N ILE A 111 11.95 1.49 -3.92
CA ILE A 111 11.36 0.64 -2.86
C ILE A 111 9.87 0.90 -2.75
N MET A 112 9.45 2.16 -2.66
CA MET A 112 8.07 2.52 -2.40
C MET A 112 7.11 2.11 -3.52
N TRP A 113 7.52 2.23 -4.79
CA TRP A 113 6.64 1.87 -5.90
C TRP A 113 6.33 0.37 -5.94
N PRO A 114 7.32 -0.55 -5.88
CA PRO A 114 7.03 -1.98 -5.82
C PRO A 114 6.18 -2.37 -4.60
N VAL A 115 6.45 -1.80 -3.44
CA VAL A 115 5.67 -2.08 -2.23
C VAL A 115 4.21 -1.67 -2.42
N ARG A 116 3.98 -0.43 -2.86
CA ARG A 116 2.61 0.07 -3.11
C ARG A 116 1.88 -0.80 -4.14
N THR A 117 2.55 -1.19 -5.21
CA THR A 117 1.98 -2.04 -6.26
C THR A 117 1.59 -3.40 -5.70
N ALA A 118 2.49 -4.04 -4.96
CA ALA A 118 2.22 -5.36 -4.37
C ALA A 118 1.05 -5.30 -3.38
N LEU A 119 0.90 -4.21 -2.63
CA LEU A 119 -0.15 -4.08 -1.63
C LEU A 119 -1.52 -3.79 -2.22
N SER A 120 -1.58 -3.18 -3.39
CA SER A 120 -2.84 -2.70 -3.96
C SER A 120 -3.27 -3.40 -5.24
N GLY A 121 -2.34 -3.81 -6.08
CA GLY A 121 -2.64 -4.25 -7.45
C GLY A 121 -3.25 -3.14 -8.30
N LYS A 122 -2.98 -1.88 -7.97
CA LYS A 122 -3.58 -0.71 -8.61
C LYS A 122 -2.50 0.25 -9.12
N ALA A 123 -2.77 0.90 -10.24
CA ALA A 123 -1.90 1.95 -10.75
C ALA A 123 -1.96 3.22 -9.89
N VAL A 124 -3.12 3.50 -9.30
CA VAL A 124 -3.37 4.68 -8.46
C VAL A 124 -4.02 4.23 -7.15
N THR A 125 -3.51 4.74 -6.05
CA THR A 125 -4.03 4.41 -4.71
C THR A 125 -4.27 5.67 -3.89
N PRO A 126 -5.22 5.63 -2.95
CA PRO A 126 -5.30 6.65 -1.92
C PRO A 126 -4.14 6.42 -0.94
N GLY A 127 -3.22 7.37 -0.89
CA GLY A 127 -2.01 7.23 -0.08
C GLY A 127 -0.92 6.42 -0.76
N GLY A 128 0.22 6.36 -0.10
CA GLY A 128 1.41 5.67 -0.58
C GLY A 128 1.70 4.37 0.16
N ALA A 129 2.89 3.83 -0.09
CA ALA A 129 3.29 2.52 0.46
C ALA A 129 3.18 2.44 1.98
N VAL A 130 3.62 3.48 2.70
CA VAL A 130 3.64 3.46 4.17
C VAL A 130 2.23 3.42 4.74
N GLU A 131 1.33 4.27 4.22
CA GLU A 131 -0.08 4.30 4.63
C GLU A 131 -0.75 2.96 4.38
N LEU A 132 -0.51 2.35 3.23
CA LEU A 132 -1.09 1.05 2.90
C LEU A 132 -0.58 -0.06 3.83
N CYS A 133 0.72 -0.06 4.14
CA CYS A 133 1.28 -1.00 5.12
C CYS A 133 0.59 -0.85 6.48
N GLN A 134 0.44 0.39 6.94
CA GLN A 134 -0.19 0.67 8.23
C GLN A 134 -1.63 0.16 8.27
N ILE A 135 -2.40 0.47 7.24
CA ILE A 135 -3.82 0.10 7.17
C ILE A 135 -4.01 -1.41 7.07
N LEU A 136 -3.22 -2.08 6.23
CA LEU A 136 -3.33 -3.53 6.03
C LEU A 136 -2.82 -4.34 7.23
N GLY A 137 -1.91 -3.79 8.02
CA GLY A 137 -1.27 -4.50 9.11
C GLY A 137 -0.14 -5.41 8.66
N ARG A 138 0.67 -5.89 9.62
CA ARG A 138 1.89 -6.66 9.31
C ARG A 138 1.60 -7.94 8.53
N ALA A 139 0.68 -8.77 9.01
CA ALA A 139 0.43 -10.08 8.41
C ALA A 139 -0.05 -9.96 6.96
N GLU A 140 -1.01 -9.09 6.70
CA GLU A 140 -1.55 -8.90 5.35
C GLU A 140 -0.54 -8.22 4.44
N THR A 141 0.22 -7.25 4.95
CA THR A 141 1.31 -6.62 4.19
C THR A 141 2.30 -7.67 3.71
N LEU A 142 2.81 -8.50 4.61
CA LEU A 142 3.80 -9.52 4.24
C LEU A 142 3.22 -10.56 3.27
N ARG A 143 1.97 -10.95 3.47
CA ARG A 143 1.30 -11.88 2.56
C ARG A 143 1.26 -11.33 1.14
N ARG A 144 0.87 -10.06 0.98
CA ARG A 144 0.77 -9.41 -0.34
C ARG A 144 2.13 -9.18 -0.98
N LEU A 145 3.16 -8.84 -0.19
CA LEU A 145 4.52 -8.71 -0.72
C LEU A 145 5.04 -10.04 -1.26
N LYS A 146 4.77 -11.14 -0.55
CA LYS A 146 5.17 -12.48 -0.99
C LYS A 146 4.44 -12.92 -2.26
N ILE A 147 3.15 -12.59 -2.36
CA ILE A 147 2.38 -12.81 -3.60
C ILE A 147 3.02 -12.05 -4.77
N GLY A 148 3.40 -10.79 -4.55
CA GLY A 148 4.06 -9.98 -5.56
C GLY A 148 5.36 -10.62 -6.05
N MET A 149 6.18 -11.11 -5.12
CA MET A 149 7.41 -11.83 -5.48
C MET A 149 7.11 -13.07 -6.32
N ASP A 150 6.11 -13.84 -5.93
CA ASP A 150 5.70 -15.04 -6.67
C ASP A 150 5.28 -14.69 -8.09
N LYS A 151 4.46 -13.65 -8.25
CA LYS A 151 4.03 -13.19 -9.57
C LYS A 151 5.21 -12.74 -10.43
N LEU A 152 6.17 -12.04 -9.85
CA LEU A 152 7.34 -11.52 -10.56
C LEU A 152 8.37 -12.62 -10.87
N SER A 153 8.28 -13.75 -10.20
CA SER A 153 9.19 -14.89 -10.39
C SER A 153 8.73 -15.87 -11.47
N ARG A 154 7.55 -15.69 -12.01
CA ARG A 154 6.96 -16.58 -13.02
C ARG A 154 7.57 -16.40 -14.40
#